data_e2335bf3906bc76c428ae48a1fa0285d
#
_entry.id   e2335bf3906bc76c428ae48a1fa0285d
#
_cell.length_a   1.000
_cell.length_b   1.000
_cell.length_c   1.000
_cell.angle_alpha   90.00
_cell.angle_beta   90.00
_cell.angle_gamma   90.00
#
_symmetry.space_group_name_H-M   'P 1'
#
loop_
_entity.id
_entity.type
_entity.pdbx_description
1 polymer ?
#
loop_
_entity_poly.entity_id
_entity_poly.type
_entity_poly.pdbx_seq_one_letter_code
_entity_poly.pdbx_strand_id
1 'polypeptide(L)'
;MTTAQLIRVLTAAALFALLLAVGLRLTWREVATAIRRSRFVAILVVNFVWVPALTLAIARSLALPEPIIIGVVLLAAAPFAPMVPIFAQLARADLALAAGLTALLPIFSALLTPLVCLVFLKTLGSSGELRFNFPAIFAVLTATVTLPLAVGMAVRHLRRPLAERILRPIEVLAQLVGVLALALVTVNELKTVTGLGWKPLLVMTALTELHLWSGYAFGGTMAAERRSVALGTGCRNLALAVLIAVNSFPGSHVAGVVVANGLLFIGLALGHVAWW
;
A
#
# COMPACT_ATOMS: atom_id res chain seq x y z
N MET A 1 13.07 -12.34 21.63
CA MET A 1 12.67 -11.74 20.34
C MET A 1 13.04 -10.27 20.38
N THR A 2 13.77 -9.75 19.39
CA THR A 2 14.12 -8.32 19.34
C THR A 2 12.91 -7.50 18.89
N THR A 3 12.86 -6.19 19.20
CA THR A 3 11.80 -5.29 18.75
C THR A 3 11.62 -5.32 17.22
N ALA A 4 12.73 -5.36 16.48
CA ALA A 4 12.68 -5.47 15.02
C ALA A 4 12.05 -6.77 14.53
N GLN A 5 12.32 -7.91 15.18
CA GLN A 5 11.67 -9.18 14.88
C GLN A 5 10.16 -9.14 15.19
N LEU A 6 9.78 -8.53 16.31
CA LEU A 6 8.38 -8.36 16.68
C LEU A 6 7.62 -7.51 15.65
N ILE A 7 8.20 -6.39 15.23
CA ILE A 7 7.62 -5.53 14.18
C ILE A 7 7.42 -6.32 12.88
N ARG A 8 8.41 -7.09 12.44
CA ARG A 8 8.30 -7.92 11.22
C ARG A 8 7.16 -8.93 11.32
N VAL A 9 7.09 -9.66 12.42
CA VAL A 9 6.07 -10.69 12.64
C VAL A 9 4.67 -10.08 12.70
N LEU A 10 4.49 -9.01 13.48
CA LEU A 10 3.19 -8.34 13.60
C LEU A 10 2.74 -7.71 12.27
N THR A 11 3.65 -7.06 11.54
CA THR A 11 3.32 -6.46 10.24
C THR A 11 2.95 -7.54 9.22
N ALA A 12 3.70 -8.64 9.17
CA ALA A 12 3.39 -9.77 8.29
C ALA A 12 2.04 -10.44 8.66
N ALA A 13 1.78 -10.66 9.96
CA ALA A 13 0.54 -11.24 10.44
C ALA A 13 -0.67 -10.33 10.17
N ALA A 14 -0.52 -9.02 10.39
CA ALA A 14 -1.55 -8.04 10.07
C ALA A 14 -1.90 -8.04 8.58
N LEU A 15 -0.87 -8.00 7.72
CA LEU A 15 -1.05 -8.00 6.27
C LEU A 15 -1.69 -9.31 5.81
N PHE A 16 -1.23 -10.46 6.32
CA PHE A 16 -1.80 -11.78 6.05
C PHE A 16 -3.28 -11.85 6.41
N ALA A 17 -3.64 -11.49 7.65
CA ALA A 17 -5.03 -11.53 8.11
C ALA A 17 -5.93 -10.56 7.32
N LEU A 18 -5.41 -9.39 6.99
CA LEU A 18 -6.12 -8.37 6.22
C LEU A 18 -6.41 -8.84 4.79
N LEU A 19 -5.41 -9.43 4.09
CA LEU A 19 -5.59 -9.94 2.73
C LEU A 19 -6.46 -11.20 2.72
N LEU A 20 -6.39 -12.03 3.74
CA LEU A 20 -7.31 -13.15 3.93
C LEU A 20 -8.76 -12.64 4.06
N ALA A 21 -9.00 -11.62 4.87
CA ALA A 21 -10.32 -11.00 5.02
C ALA A 21 -10.82 -10.39 3.70
N VAL A 22 -9.96 -9.70 2.96
CA VAL A 22 -10.29 -9.19 1.61
C VAL A 22 -10.70 -10.34 0.69
N GLY A 23 -9.94 -11.44 0.66
CA GLY A 23 -10.28 -12.62 -0.14
C GLY A 23 -11.61 -13.26 0.26
N LEU A 24 -11.92 -13.35 1.55
CA LEU A 24 -13.19 -13.90 2.06
C LEU A 24 -14.41 -13.05 1.68
N ARG A 25 -14.23 -11.75 1.42
CA ARG A 25 -15.32 -10.86 0.95
C ARG A 25 -15.62 -11.02 -0.52
N LEU A 26 -14.60 -11.31 -1.35
CA LEU A 26 -14.66 -11.15 -2.79
C LEU A 26 -15.13 -12.41 -3.52
N THR A 27 -15.91 -12.16 -4.55
CA THR A 27 -16.29 -13.16 -5.54
C THR A 27 -15.54 -12.92 -6.85
N TRP A 28 -15.27 -13.99 -7.59
CA TRP A 28 -14.68 -13.91 -8.94
C TRP A 28 -15.47 -13.00 -9.88
N ARG A 29 -16.79 -12.92 -9.67
CA ARG A 29 -17.68 -12.07 -10.48
C ARG A 29 -17.41 -10.58 -10.22
N GLU A 30 -17.21 -10.18 -8.97
CA GLU A 30 -16.84 -8.80 -8.60
C GLU A 30 -15.48 -8.41 -9.14
N VAL A 31 -14.50 -9.30 -9.05
CA VAL A 31 -13.18 -9.15 -9.65
C VAL A 31 -13.27 -8.94 -11.17
N ALA A 32 -13.98 -9.82 -11.88
CA ALA A 32 -14.16 -9.70 -13.33
C ALA A 32 -14.91 -8.42 -13.71
N THR A 33 -15.88 -8.01 -12.91
CA THR A 33 -16.63 -6.76 -13.12
C THR A 33 -15.74 -5.53 -12.95
N ALA A 34 -14.89 -5.50 -11.92
CA ALA A 34 -13.95 -4.41 -11.71
C ALA A 34 -12.97 -4.26 -12.89
N ILE A 35 -12.44 -5.37 -13.41
CA ILE A 35 -11.56 -5.37 -14.60
C ILE A 35 -12.28 -4.80 -15.83
N ARG A 36 -13.52 -5.25 -16.06
CA ARG A 36 -14.28 -4.87 -17.28
C ARG A 36 -14.78 -3.43 -17.25
N ARG A 37 -15.17 -2.93 -16.08
CA ARG A 37 -15.75 -1.58 -15.91
C ARG A 37 -14.69 -0.49 -15.78
N SER A 38 -13.51 -0.81 -15.27
CA SER A 38 -12.44 0.16 -15.06
C SER A 38 -11.51 0.22 -16.28
N ARG A 39 -10.80 1.34 -16.38
CA ARG A 39 -9.61 1.45 -17.25
C ARG A 39 -8.45 0.69 -16.62
N PHE A 40 -8.63 -0.61 -16.38
CA PHE A 40 -7.78 -1.41 -15.52
C PHE A 40 -6.29 -1.34 -15.91
N VAL A 41 -5.98 -1.45 -17.20
CA VAL A 41 -4.60 -1.34 -17.69
C VAL A 41 -4.01 0.04 -17.37
N ALA A 42 -4.77 1.12 -17.59
CA ALA A 42 -4.33 2.46 -17.25
C ALA A 42 -4.10 2.62 -15.74
N ILE A 43 -4.97 2.04 -14.90
CA ILE A 43 -4.82 2.04 -13.45
C ILE A 43 -3.55 1.27 -13.03
N LEU A 44 -3.25 0.12 -13.65
CA LEU A 44 -2.00 -0.60 -13.41
C LEU A 44 -0.78 0.24 -13.80
N VAL A 45 -0.78 0.82 -15.00
CA VAL A 45 0.33 1.66 -15.48
C VAL A 45 0.53 2.88 -14.57
N VAL A 46 -0.56 3.55 -14.17
CA VAL A 46 -0.47 4.69 -13.25
C VAL A 46 0.13 4.27 -11.91
N ASN A 47 -0.30 3.16 -11.35
CA ASN A 47 0.09 2.76 -10.00
C ASN A 47 1.47 2.09 -9.91
N PHE A 48 1.90 1.37 -10.94
CA PHE A 48 3.17 0.63 -10.90
C PHE A 48 4.27 1.23 -11.76
N VAL A 49 3.95 2.19 -12.63
CA VAL A 49 4.95 2.85 -13.49
C VAL A 49 4.97 4.35 -13.25
N TRP A 50 3.86 5.04 -13.55
CA TRP A 50 3.79 6.49 -13.50
C TRP A 50 4.09 7.05 -12.10
N VAL A 51 3.36 6.60 -11.10
CA VAL A 51 3.50 7.11 -9.73
C VAL A 51 4.88 6.82 -9.13
N PRO A 52 5.45 5.61 -9.19
CA PRO A 52 6.82 5.38 -8.74
C PRO A 52 7.87 6.18 -9.50
N ALA A 53 7.73 6.31 -10.84
CA ALA A 53 8.65 7.11 -11.66
C ALA A 53 8.60 8.59 -11.29
N LEU A 54 7.40 9.15 -11.15
CA LEU A 54 7.18 10.52 -10.74
C LEU A 54 7.76 10.80 -9.35
N THR A 55 7.51 9.89 -8.40
CA THR A 55 8.05 9.95 -7.04
C THR A 55 9.57 9.99 -7.04
N LEU A 56 10.21 9.07 -7.77
CA LEU A 56 11.67 9.02 -7.86
C LEU A 56 12.23 10.28 -8.53
N ALA A 57 11.64 10.71 -9.63
CA ALA A 57 12.08 11.90 -10.36
C ALA A 57 12.05 13.17 -9.48
N ILE A 58 10.94 13.40 -8.78
CA ILE A 58 10.80 14.54 -7.85
C ILE A 58 11.75 14.42 -6.67
N ALA A 59 11.80 13.25 -6.02
CA ALA A 59 12.67 13.07 -4.85
C ALA A 59 14.15 13.28 -5.18
N ARG A 60 14.59 12.88 -6.38
CA ARG A 60 15.95 13.11 -6.87
C ARG A 60 16.22 14.56 -7.26
N SER A 61 15.31 15.18 -8.01
CA SER A 61 15.49 16.58 -8.45
C SER A 61 15.61 17.55 -7.27
N LEU A 62 14.97 17.20 -6.14
CA LEU A 62 15.04 17.95 -4.89
C LEU A 62 16.22 17.56 -3.99
N ALA A 63 17.08 16.63 -4.45
CA ALA A 63 18.25 16.12 -3.73
C ALA A 63 17.93 15.68 -2.28
N LEU A 64 16.85 14.89 -2.13
CA LEU A 64 16.50 14.34 -0.82
C LEU A 64 17.53 13.28 -0.39
N PRO A 65 17.76 13.11 0.93
CA PRO A 65 18.58 12.02 1.44
C PRO A 65 18.11 10.64 0.96
N GLU A 66 19.04 9.73 0.69
CA GLU A 66 18.77 8.40 0.14
C GLU A 66 17.72 7.60 0.93
N PRO A 67 17.75 7.53 2.28
CA PRO A 67 16.69 6.82 3.04
C PRO A 67 15.29 7.40 2.80
N ILE A 68 15.19 8.70 2.57
CA ILE A 68 13.91 9.36 2.27
C ILE A 68 13.45 8.98 0.86
N ILE A 69 14.34 9.02 -0.14
CA ILE A 69 14.01 8.59 -1.51
C ILE A 69 13.53 7.14 -1.50
N ILE A 70 14.25 6.24 -0.83
CA ILE A 70 13.86 4.82 -0.73
C ILE A 70 12.49 4.69 -0.09
N GLY A 71 12.24 5.34 1.05
CA GLY A 71 10.97 5.24 1.77
C GLY A 71 9.77 5.71 0.96
N VAL A 72 9.86 6.86 0.28
CA VAL A 72 8.76 7.36 -0.57
C VAL A 72 8.56 6.50 -1.81
N VAL A 73 9.61 5.94 -2.42
CA VAL A 73 9.51 5.02 -3.55
C VAL A 73 8.90 3.68 -3.15
N LEU A 74 9.27 3.11 -2.00
CA LEU A 74 8.66 1.89 -1.47
C LEU A 74 7.15 2.07 -1.28
N LEU A 75 6.74 3.19 -0.70
CA LEU A 75 5.32 3.47 -0.52
C LEU A 75 4.63 3.70 -1.87
N ALA A 76 5.27 4.42 -2.80
CA ALA A 76 4.76 4.61 -4.16
C ALA A 76 4.60 3.30 -4.95
N ALA A 77 5.43 2.29 -4.68
CA ALA A 77 5.36 0.97 -5.29
C ALA A 77 4.28 0.04 -4.68
N ALA A 78 3.61 0.45 -3.59
CA ALA A 78 2.64 -0.33 -2.85
C ALA A 78 1.21 0.26 -2.97
N PRO A 79 0.52 0.13 -4.11
CA PRO A 79 -0.78 0.79 -4.34
C PRO A 79 -1.91 0.16 -3.54
N PHE A 80 -2.96 0.93 -3.35
CA PHE A 80 -4.25 0.53 -2.80
C PHE A 80 -4.20 -0.08 -1.40
N ALA A 81 -4.31 0.80 -0.41
CA ALA A 81 -4.52 0.37 0.97
C ALA A 81 -5.86 -0.36 1.14
N PRO A 82 -5.92 -1.39 1.99
CA PRO A 82 -7.18 -2.10 2.26
C PRO A 82 -8.29 -1.23 2.87
N MET A 83 -7.97 -0.04 3.36
CA MET A 83 -8.93 0.95 3.88
C MET A 83 -9.62 1.78 2.77
N VAL A 84 -9.19 1.70 1.53
CA VAL A 84 -9.74 2.48 0.40
C VAL A 84 -11.27 2.36 0.25
N PRO A 85 -11.91 1.17 0.40
CA PRO A 85 -13.37 1.08 0.35
C PRO A 85 -14.09 1.92 1.42
N ILE A 86 -13.51 2.06 2.61
CA ILE A 86 -14.07 2.88 3.70
C ILE A 86 -14.02 4.36 3.28
N PHE A 87 -12.89 4.82 2.77
CA PHE A 87 -12.76 6.20 2.28
C PHE A 87 -13.64 6.47 1.07
N ALA A 88 -13.77 5.50 0.15
CA ALA A 88 -14.66 5.59 -1.00
C ALA A 88 -16.14 5.75 -0.58
N GLN A 89 -16.56 5.00 0.43
CA GLN A 89 -17.91 5.13 1.01
C GLN A 89 -18.14 6.52 1.60
N LEU A 90 -17.20 7.04 2.38
CA LEU A 90 -17.28 8.36 3.00
C LEU A 90 -17.27 9.49 1.96
N ALA A 91 -16.47 9.36 0.89
CA ALA A 91 -16.36 10.32 -0.21
C ALA A 91 -17.49 10.21 -1.25
N ARG A 92 -18.50 9.39 -1.02
CA ARG A 92 -19.58 9.10 -1.99
C ARG A 92 -19.04 8.69 -3.37
N ALA A 93 -17.95 7.93 -3.37
CA ALA A 93 -17.31 7.38 -4.56
C ALA A 93 -17.94 6.02 -4.96
N ASP A 94 -17.47 5.42 -6.04
CA ASP A 94 -17.92 4.07 -6.47
C ASP A 94 -17.32 2.99 -5.55
N LEU A 95 -18.11 2.55 -4.56
CA LEU A 95 -17.69 1.56 -3.57
C LEU A 95 -17.37 0.21 -4.21
N ALA A 96 -18.13 -0.19 -5.24
CA ALA A 96 -17.94 -1.48 -5.92
C ALA A 96 -16.59 -1.50 -6.67
N LEU A 97 -16.29 -0.39 -7.37
CA LEU A 97 -15.00 -0.22 -8.05
C LEU A 97 -13.85 -0.18 -7.03
N ALA A 98 -13.99 0.59 -5.94
CA ALA A 98 -12.98 0.69 -4.89
C ALA A 98 -12.68 -0.68 -4.26
N ALA A 99 -13.73 -1.45 -3.89
CA ALA A 99 -13.59 -2.78 -3.33
C ALA A 99 -12.93 -3.76 -4.33
N GLY A 100 -13.38 -3.77 -5.58
CA GLY A 100 -12.82 -4.60 -6.63
C GLY A 100 -11.33 -4.32 -6.89
N LEU A 101 -10.95 -3.06 -6.97
CA LEU A 101 -9.53 -2.68 -7.17
C LEU A 101 -8.68 -2.97 -5.94
N THR A 102 -9.21 -2.76 -4.72
CA THR A 102 -8.51 -3.11 -3.48
C THR A 102 -8.20 -4.60 -3.37
N ALA A 103 -8.96 -5.42 -4.04
CA ALA A 103 -8.70 -6.85 -4.14
C ALA A 103 -7.74 -7.23 -5.28
N LEU A 104 -7.90 -6.58 -6.42
CA LEU A 104 -7.10 -6.89 -7.60
C LEU A 104 -5.66 -6.42 -7.46
N LEU A 105 -5.46 -5.18 -7.01
CA LEU A 105 -4.13 -4.57 -7.00
C LEU A 105 -3.12 -5.33 -6.12
N PRO A 106 -3.49 -5.90 -4.94
CA PRO A 106 -2.56 -6.73 -4.16
C PRO A 106 -2.07 -7.98 -4.89
N ILE A 107 -2.89 -8.58 -5.78
CA ILE A 107 -2.45 -9.73 -6.59
C ILE A 107 -1.27 -9.31 -7.48
N PHE A 108 -1.41 -8.16 -8.14
CA PHE A 108 -0.34 -7.62 -8.99
C PHE A 108 0.83 -7.07 -8.14
N SER A 109 0.57 -6.55 -6.95
CA SER A 109 1.61 -6.00 -6.06
C SER A 109 2.62 -7.06 -5.64
N ALA A 110 2.21 -8.34 -5.47
CA ALA A 110 3.15 -9.39 -5.09
C ALA A 110 4.28 -9.57 -6.10
N LEU A 111 4.01 -9.39 -7.39
CA LEU A 111 4.99 -9.47 -8.46
C LEU A 111 5.56 -8.10 -8.84
N LEU A 112 4.67 -7.12 -9.07
CA LEU A 112 5.07 -5.83 -9.63
C LEU A 112 5.78 -4.93 -8.61
N THR A 113 5.39 -4.97 -7.33
CA THR A 113 6.05 -4.13 -6.31
C THR A 113 7.54 -4.47 -6.16
N PRO A 114 7.98 -5.75 -6.00
CA PRO A 114 9.40 -6.07 -5.98
C PRO A 114 10.12 -5.68 -7.27
N LEU A 115 9.47 -5.84 -8.42
CA LEU A 115 10.05 -5.48 -9.72
C LEU A 115 10.24 -3.96 -9.84
N VAL A 116 9.23 -3.18 -9.46
CA VAL A 116 9.30 -1.73 -9.40
C VAL A 116 10.43 -1.28 -8.47
N CYS A 117 10.49 -1.85 -7.26
CA CYS A 117 11.57 -1.57 -6.32
C CYS A 117 12.94 -1.92 -6.92
N LEU A 118 13.07 -3.08 -7.56
CA LEU A 118 14.33 -3.50 -8.20
C LEU A 118 14.77 -2.49 -9.28
N VAL A 119 13.85 -2.09 -10.17
CA VAL A 119 14.15 -1.16 -11.25
C VAL A 119 14.51 0.23 -10.72
N PHE A 120 13.65 0.79 -9.87
CA PHE A 120 13.82 2.17 -9.42
C PHE A 120 14.93 2.33 -8.37
N LEU A 121 15.11 1.38 -7.45
CA LEU A 121 16.17 1.47 -6.43
C LEU A 121 17.56 1.19 -7.01
N LYS A 122 17.69 0.32 -8.02
CA LYS A 122 18.96 0.15 -8.74
C LYS A 122 19.47 1.46 -9.36
N THR A 123 18.59 2.34 -9.78
CA THR A 123 18.98 3.62 -10.36
C THR A 123 19.55 4.61 -9.32
N LEU A 124 19.40 4.33 -8.02
CA LEU A 124 19.94 5.17 -6.95
C LEU A 124 21.47 5.02 -6.80
N GLY A 125 22.07 4.01 -7.45
CA GLY A 125 23.53 3.83 -7.41
C GLY A 125 24.02 3.57 -5.98
N SER A 126 23.21 2.85 -5.18
CA SER A 126 23.49 2.63 -3.76
C SER A 126 24.90 2.10 -3.56
N SER A 127 25.71 2.90 -2.89
CA SER A 127 27.05 2.55 -2.41
C SER A 127 26.94 1.36 -1.44
N GLY A 128 26.92 0.15 -1.99
CA GLY A 128 27.33 -1.11 -1.32
C GLY A 128 26.49 -1.65 -0.15
N GLU A 129 25.79 -0.86 0.62
CA GLU A 129 25.18 -1.29 1.87
C GLU A 129 23.69 -1.69 1.78
N LEU A 130 22.95 -1.17 0.81
CA LEU A 130 21.51 -1.43 0.65
C LEU A 130 21.25 -2.48 -0.43
N ARG A 131 21.38 -3.76 -0.07
CA ARG A 131 21.12 -4.88 -0.99
C ARG A 131 19.64 -5.25 -1.03
N PHE A 132 18.95 -4.88 -2.11
CA PHE A 132 17.58 -5.31 -2.36
C PHE A 132 17.56 -6.77 -2.84
N ASN A 133 17.12 -7.70 -2.01
CA ASN A 133 17.01 -9.12 -2.34
C ASN A 133 15.64 -9.41 -2.96
N PHE A 134 15.52 -9.30 -4.30
CA PHE A 134 14.27 -9.54 -5.02
C PHE A 134 13.64 -10.91 -4.70
N PRO A 135 14.34 -12.08 -4.77
CA PRO A 135 13.73 -13.37 -4.49
C PRO A 135 13.14 -13.46 -3.08
N ALA A 136 13.86 -12.95 -2.07
CA ALA A 136 13.39 -13.00 -0.70
C ALA A 136 12.13 -12.15 -0.51
N ILE A 137 12.09 -10.95 -1.08
CA ILE A 137 10.93 -10.07 -0.99
C ILE A 137 9.75 -10.65 -1.77
N PHE A 138 9.98 -11.17 -2.97
CA PHE A 138 8.95 -11.85 -3.75
C PHE A 138 8.33 -13.01 -2.97
N ALA A 139 9.15 -13.86 -2.32
CA ALA A 139 8.66 -14.96 -1.48
C ALA A 139 7.85 -14.46 -0.28
N VAL A 140 8.32 -13.42 0.43
CA VAL A 140 7.60 -12.81 1.55
C VAL A 140 6.25 -12.25 1.10
N LEU A 141 6.20 -11.51 -0.01
CA LEU A 141 4.96 -10.94 -0.52
C LEU A 141 4.01 -12.01 -1.06
N THR A 142 4.52 -13.04 -1.70
CA THR A 142 3.67 -14.17 -2.11
C THR A 142 3.03 -14.84 -0.89
N ALA A 143 3.79 -15.08 0.17
CA ALA A 143 3.29 -15.71 1.39
C ALA A 143 2.33 -14.80 2.19
N THR A 144 2.55 -13.50 2.22
CA THR A 144 1.77 -12.57 3.07
C THR A 144 0.67 -11.81 2.32
N VAL A 145 0.70 -11.78 0.99
CA VAL A 145 -0.26 -11.06 0.15
C VAL A 145 -1.05 -12.03 -0.73
N THR A 146 -0.37 -12.70 -1.66
CA THR A 146 -1.04 -13.51 -2.68
C THR A 146 -1.70 -14.75 -2.10
N LEU A 147 -0.99 -15.48 -1.26
CA LEU A 147 -1.49 -16.74 -0.67
C LEU A 147 -2.74 -16.52 0.20
N PRO A 148 -2.74 -15.61 1.21
CA PRO A 148 -3.94 -15.41 2.03
C PRO A 148 -5.13 -14.89 1.23
N LEU A 149 -4.91 -14.01 0.26
CA LEU A 149 -5.96 -13.52 -0.64
C LEU A 149 -6.56 -14.68 -1.46
N ALA A 150 -5.72 -15.51 -2.08
CA ALA A 150 -6.16 -16.67 -2.86
C ALA A 150 -6.93 -17.69 -2.00
N VAL A 151 -6.41 -17.98 -0.78
CA VAL A 151 -7.08 -18.86 0.19
C VAL A 151 -8.44 -18.30 0.58
N GLY A 152 -8.51 -17.01 0.90
CA GLY A 152 -9.78 -16.34 1.23
C GLY A 152 -10.81 -16.44 0.10
N MET A 153 -10.40 -16.16 -1.14
CA MET A 153 -11.27 -16.29 -2.32
C MET A 153 -11.69 -17.74 -2.58
N ALA A 154 -10.79 -18.71 -2.38
CA ALA A 154 -11.12 -20.13 -2.50
C ALA A 154 -12.16 -20.57 -1.45
N VAL A 155 -11.98 -20.17 -0.19
CA VAL A 155 -12.97 -20.43 0.88
C VAL A 155 -14.31 -19.77 0.56
N ARG A 156 -14.30 -18.53 0.06
CA ARG A 156 -15.52 -17.83 -0.38
C ARG A 156 -16.25 -18.56 -1.50
N HIS A 157 -15.50 -19.10 -2.45
CA HIS A 157 -16.07 -19.82 -3.60
C HIS A 157 -16.60 -21.22 -3.21
N LEU A 158 -15.80 -21.97 -2.45
CA LEU A 158 -16.10 -23.37 -2.13
C LEU A 158 -17.05 -23.55 -0.93
N ARG A 159 -16.96 -22.66 0.08
CA ARG A 159 -17.69 -22.75 1.35
C ARG A 159 -18.18 -21.39 1.81
N ARG A 160 -19.10 -20.80 1.07
CA ARG A 160 -19.66 -19.47 1.38
C ARG A 160 -20.14 -19.30 2.83
N PRO A 161 -20.87 -20.26 3.45
CA PRO A 161 -21.30 -20.10 4.84
C PRO A 161 -20.13 -20.01 5.84
N LEU A 162 -19.06 -20.77 5.58
CA LEU A 162 -17.83 -20.71 6.37
C LEU A 162 -17.16 -19.33 6.21
N ALA A 163 -17.02 -18.85 4.98
CA ALA A 163 -16.43 -17.54 4.71
C ALA A 163 -17.17 -16.43 5.46
N GLU A 164 -18.50 -16.42 5.42
CA GLU A 164 -19.34 -15.44 6.13
C GLU A 164 -19.19 -15.53 7.65
N ARG A 165 -19.05 -16.74 8.20
CA ARG A 165 -18.87 -16.95 9.64
C ARG A 165 -17.51 -16.46 10.15
N ILE A 166 -16.42 -16.72 9.41
CA ILE A 166 -15.05 -16.40 9.86
C ILE A 166 -14.60 -14.99 9.46
N LEU A 167 -15.28 -14.33 8.52
CA LEU A 167 -14.90 -13.02 8.00
C LEU A 167 -14.74 -11.99 9.13
N ARG A 168 -15.79 -11.79 9.94
CA ARG A 168 -15.79 -10.76 10.98
C ARG A 168 -14.70 -10.97 12.05
N PRO A 169 -14.51 -12.19 12.61
CA PRO A 169 -13.39 -12.47 13.51
C PRO A 169 -12.02 -12.15 12.89
N ILE A 170 -11.79 -12.54 11.63
CA ILE A 170 -10.52 -12.28 10.95
C ILE A 170 -10.30 -10.78 10.71
N GLU A 171 -11.34 -10.03 10.36
CA GLU A 171 -11.26 -8.57 10.19
C GLU A 171 -10.89 -7.87 11.50
N VAL A 172 -11.55 -8.24 12.60
CA VAL A 172 -11.24 -7.66 13.91
C VAL A 172 -9.80 -7.98 14.31
N LEU A 173 -9.38 -9.24 14.13
CA LEU A 173 -7.99 -9.63 14.40
C LEU A 173 -7.00 -8.84 13.53
N ALA A 174 -7.26 -8.73 12.22
CA ALA A 174 -6.41 -7.98 11.30
C ALA A 174 -6.29 -6.50 11.70
N GLN A 175 -7.39 -5.88 12.11
CA GLN A 175 -7.41 -4.49 12.58
C GLN A 175 -6.62 -4.32 13.87
N LEU A 176 -6.84 -5.17 14.86
CA LEU A 176 -6.13 -5.10 16.15
C LEU A 176 -4.62 -5.30 15.97
N VAL A 177 -4.23 -6.35 15.25
CA VAL A 177 -2.81 -6.64 14.97
C VAL A 177 -2.20 -5.53 14.10
N GLY A 178 -2.95 -4.99 13.14
CA GLY A 178 -2.52 -3.89 12.28
C GLY A 178 -2.28 -2.59 13.05
N VAL A 179 -3.21 -2.22 13.93
CA VAL A 179 -3.05 -1.05 14.81
C VAL A 179 -1.86 -1.24 15.75
N LEU A 180 -1.71 -2.42 16.35
CA LEU A 180 -0.57 -2.73 17.22
C LEU A 180 0.76 -2.67 16.45
N ALA A 181 0.83 -3.25 15.26
CA ALA A 181 2.01 -3.21 14.41
C ALA A 181 2.38 -1.76 14.02
N LEU A 182 1.38 -0.96 13.61
CA LEU A 182 1.59 0.45 13.25
C LEU A 182 2.04 1.26 14.47
N ALA A 183 1.40 1.09 15.63
CA ALA A 183 1.80 1.77 16.85
C ALA A 183 3.24 1.42 17.25
N LEU A 184 3.59 0.13 17.23
CA LEU A 184 4.91 -0.34 17.60
C LEU A 184 6.00 0.19 16.64
N VAL A 185 5.78 0.16 15.33
CA VAL A 185 6.74 0.70 14.37
C VAL A 185 6.86 2.22 14.48
N THR A 186 5.74 2.92 14.71
CA THR A 186 5.74 4.38 14.90
C THR A 186 6.54 4.77 16.14
N VAL A 187 6.32 4.08 17.27
CA VAL A 187 7.08 4.34 18.49
C VAL A 187 8.58 4.02 18.31
N ASN A 188 8.90 2.90 17.65
CA ASN A 188 10.29 2.53 17.37
C ASN A 188 11.00 3.56 16.46
N GLU A 189 10.28 4.13 15.52
CA GLU A 189 10.79 5.10 14.55
C GLU A 189 10.47 6.56 14.92
N LEU A 190 10.01 6.82 16.14
CA LEU A 190 9.53 8.15 16.55
C LEU A 190 10.58 9.24 16.30
N LYS A 191 11.86 8.96 16.61
CA LYS A 191 12.96 9.90 16.37
C LYS A 191 13.13 10.22 14.88
N THR A 192 13.00 9.23 14.02
CA THR A 192 13.04 9.41 12.56
C THR A 192 11.86 10.26 12.10
N VAL A 193 10.63 9.91 12.53
CA VAL A 193 9.40 10.61 12.15
C VAL A 193 9.43 12.08 12.55
N THR A 194 9.84 12.38 13.79
CA THR A 194 9.90 13.75 14.31
C THR A 194 11.11 14.54 13.80
N GLY A 195 12.18 13.85 13.41
CA GLY A 195 13.43 14.45 12.93
C GLY A 195 13.50 14.73 11.42
N LEU A 196 12.45 14.38 10.63
CA LEU A 196 12.48 14.53 9.17
C LEU A 196 12.67 15.96 8.66
N GLY A 197 12.29 16.97 9.45
CA GLY A 197 12.30 18.35 9.02
C GLY A 197 11.19 18.71 8.03
N TRP A 198 11.03 20.00 7.77
CA TRP A 198 9.91 20.52 6.98
C TRP A 198 9.98 20.20 5.48
N LYS A 199 11.20 20.17 4.89
CA LYS A 199 11.40 19.95 3.46
C LYS A 199 10.92 18.56 3.00
N PRO A 200 11.35 17.43 3.61
CA PRO A 200 10.80 16.11 3.32
C PRO A 200 9.29 16.02 3.53
N LEU A 201 8.74 16.59 4.59
CA LEU A 201 7.31 16.58 4.85
C LEU A 201 6.52 17.31 3.77
N LEU A 202 6.99 18.46 3.31
CA LEU A 202 6.38 19.19 2.20
C LEU A 202 6.40 18.36 0.90
N VAL A 203 7.54 17.71 0.61
CA VAL A 203 7.65 16.86 -0.59
C VAL A 203 6.74 15.65 -0.50
N MET A 204 6.64 14.97 0.64
CA MET A 204 5.72 13.86 0.87
C MET A 204 4.25 14.29 0.69
N THR A 205 3.90 15.47 1.19
CA THR A 205 2.57 16.08 0.98
C THR A 205 2.29 16.30 -0.50
N ALA A 206 3.21 16.96 -1.21
CA ALA A 206 3.08 17.22 -2.64
C ALA A 206 2.99 15.92 -3.46
N LEU A 207 3.80 14.90 -3.13
CA LEU A 207 3.75 13.59 -3.77
C LEU A 207 2.40 12.90 -3.54
N THR A 208 1.87 12.95 -2.33
CA THR A 208 0.55 12.36 -2.02
C THR A 208 -0.56 13.03 -2.83
N GLU A 209 -0.55 14.35 -2.92
CA GLU A 209 -1.48 15.11 -3.78
C GLU A 209 -1.34 14.71 -5.26
N LEU A 210 -0.12 14.64 -5.78
CA LEU A 210 0.14 14.21 -7.15
C LEU A 210 -0.35 12.78 -7.42
N HIS A 211 -0.23 11.87 -6.45
CA HIS A 211 -0.76 10.51 -6.55
C HIS A 211 -2.29 10.52 -6.60
N LEU A 212 -2.95 11.26 -5.71
CA LEU A 212 -4.41 11.43 -5.70
C LEU A 212 -4.91 11.98 -7.03
N TRP A 213 -4.33 13.07 -7.52
CA TRP A 213 -4.71 13.69 -8.78
C TRP A 213 -4.38 12.84 -10.00
N SER A 214 -3.28 12.08 -9.98
CA SER A 214 -2.98 11.10 -11.02
C SER A 214 -4.09 10.03 -11.07
N GLY A 215 -4.49 9.48 -9.93
CA GLY A 215 -5.60 8.53 -9.86
C GLY A 215 -6.92 9.14 -10.33
N TYR A 216 -7.21 10.38 -9.97
CA TYR A 216 -8.40 11.09 -10.41
C TYR A 216 -8.43 11.29 -11.93
N ALA A 217 -7.30 11.67 -12.53
CA ALA A 217 -7.18 11.91 -13.97
C ALA A 217 -7.43 10.64 -14.81
N PHE A 218 -6.96 9.48 -14.33
CA PHE A 218 -7.06 8.22 -15.05
C PHE A 218 -8.20 7.31 -14.56
N GLY A 219 -8.97 7.71 -13.54
CA GLY A 219 -9.93 6.90 -12.84
C GLY A 219 -11.20 6.51 -13.58
N GLY A 220 -11.46 7.10 -14.74
CA GLY A 220 -12.68 6.82 -15.50
C GLY A 220 -13.37 8.08 -16.00
N THR A 221 -14.65 7.96 -16.37
CA THR A 221 -15.45 9.06 -16.92
C THR A 221 -16.34 9.71 -15.87
N MET A 222 -16.87 8.92 -14.93
CA MET A 222 -17.75 9.42 -13.88
C MET A 222 -16.96 9.93 -12.66
N ALA A 223 -17.45 10.99 -12.02
CA ALA A 223 -16.80 11.56 -10.84
C ALA A 223 -16.63 10.54 -9.71
N ALA A 224 -17.62 9.67 -9.49
CA ALA A 224 -17.55 8.61 -8.48
C ALA A 224 -16.43 7.59 -8.75
N GLU A 225 -16.23 7.18 -10.00
CA GLU A 225 -15.13 6.29 -10.42
C GLU A 225 -13.78 6.97 -10.20
N ARG A 226 -13.66 8.24 -10.62
CA ARG A 226 -12.44 9.06 -10.44
C ARG A 226 -12.04 9.19 -8.98
N ARG A 227 -13.01 9.45 -8.07
CA ARG A 227 -12.76 9.51 -6.63
C ARG A 227 -12.25 8.17 -6.09
N SER A 228 -12.85 7.05 -6.50
CA SER A 228 -12.41 5.71 -6.08
C SER A 228 -10.97 5.43 -6.48
N VAL A 229 -10.60 5.73 -7.73
CA VAL A 229 -9.23 5.50 -8.20
C VAL A 229 -8.26 6.51 -7.60
N ALA A 230 -8.68 7.77 -7.39
CA ALA A 230 -7.87 8.78 -6.70
C ALA A 230 -7.50 8.32 -5.30
N LEU A 231 -8.49 7.94 -4.50
CA LEU A 231 -8.28 7.44 -3.15
C LEU A 231 -7.39 6.20 -3.13
N GLY A 232 -7.61 5.24 -4.04
CA GLY A 232 -6.78 4.05 -4.14
C GLY A 232 -5.34 4.35 -4.58
N THR A 233 -5.14 5.34 -5.46
CA THR A 233 -3.81 5.74 -5.91
C THR A 233 -3.09 6.61 -4.88
N GLY A 234 -3.79 7.43 -4.11
CA GLY A 234 -3.22 8.24 -3.03
C GLY A 234 -3.00 7.45 -1.75
N CYS A 235 -3.95 6.59 -1.37
CA CYS A 235 -3.84 5.76 -0.17
C CYS A 235 -3.04 4.48 -0.47
N ARG A 236 -1.78 4.51 -0.14
CA ARG A 236 -0.83 3.42 -0.37
C ARG A 236 -0.91 2.34 0.71
N ASN A 237 -0.54 1.12 0.37
CA ASN A 237 -0.51 0.01 1.32
C ASN A 237 0.69 0.15 2.27
N LEU A 238 0.46 0.88 3.38
CA LEU A 238 1.48 1.17 4.38
C LEU A 238 2.07 -0.11 4.98
N ALA A 239 1.24 -1.12 5.29
CA ALA A 239 1.71 -2.38 5.86
C ALA A 239 2.65 -3.12 4.91
N LEU A 240 2.34 -3.13 3.62
CA LEU A 240 3.19 -3.72 2.58
C LEU A 240 4.54 -2.98 2.48
N ALA A 241 4.52 -1.65 2.43
CA ALA A 241 5.74 -0.85 2.34
C ALA A 241 6.61 -0.98 3.59
N VAL A 242 6.01 -0.98 4.80
CA VAL A 242 6.72 -1.22 6.06
C VAL A 242 7.34 -2.62 6.08
N LEU A 243 6.58 -3.65 5.65
CA LEU A 243 7.10 -5.03 5.60
C LEU A 243 8.35 -5.12 4.71
N ILE A 244 8.33 -4.47 3.54
CA ILE A 244 9.50 -4.42 2.66
C ILE A 244 10.64 -3.64 3.33
N ALA A 245 10.36 -2.48 3.92
CA ALA A 245 11.36 -1.64 4.56
C ALA A 245 12.11 -2.38 5.68
N VAL A 246 11.38 -3.01 6.61
CA VAL A 246 12.01 -3.71 7.75
C VAL A 246 12.74 -5.00 7.37
N ASN A 247 12.38 -5.61 6.24
CA ASN A 247 13.07 -6.80 5.74
C ASN A 247 14.29 -6.48 4.87
N SER A 248 14.22 -5.40 4.07
CA SER A 248 15.27 -5.07 3.09
C SER A 248 16.29 -4.07 3.60
N PHE A 249 15.89 -3.21 4.55
CA PHE A 249 16.70 -2.11 5.06
C PHE A 249 16.75 -2.09 6.60
N PRO A 250 17.15 -3.21 7.24
CA PRO A 250 17.21 -3.29 8.71
C PRO A 250 18.22 -2.28 9.26
N GLY A 251 17.85 -1.62 10.36
CA GLY A 251 18.72 -0.62 11.01
C GLY A 251 18.81 0.73 10.30
N SER A 252 18.12 0.90 9.16
CA SER A 252 18.03 2.19 8.46
C SER A 252 16.79 2.98 8.88
N HIS A 253 16.76 4.28 8.57
CA HIS A 253 15.61 5.16 8.81
C HIS A 253 14.45 4.97 7.80
N VAL A 254 14.58 4.05 6.85
CA VAL A 254 13.60 3.84 5.76
C VAL A 254 12.21 3.51 6.29
N ALA A 255 12.11 2.66 7.31
CA ALA A 255 10.81 2.30 7.91
C ALA A 255 10.11 3.52 8.53
N GLY A 256 10.87 4.39 9.22
CA GLY A 256 10.35 5.64 9.80
C GLY A 256 9.83 6.61 8.72
N VAL A 257 10.54 6.71 7.60
CA VAL A 257 10.12 7.52 6.44
C VAL A 257 8.82 6.99 5.86
N VAL A 258 8.69 5.67 5.67
CA VAL A 258 7.47 5.03 5.19
C VAL A 258 6.30 5.30 6.12
N VAL A 259 6.50 5.20 7.44
CA VAL A 259 5.48 5.50 8.46
C VAL A 259 5.06 6.96 8.42
N ALA A 260 6.02 7.89 8.40
CA ALA A 260 5.72 9.32 8.35
C ALA A 260 4.91 9.69 7.12
N ASN A 261 5.30 9.21 5.94
CA ASN A 261 4.57 9.44 4.71
C ASN A 261 3.18 8.75 4.74
N GLY A 262 3.09 7.56 5.36
CA GLY A 262 1.83 6.86 5.58
C GLY A 262 0.83 7.63 6.44
N LEU A 263 1.29 8.23 7.52
CA LEU A 263 0.45 9.07 8.38
C LEU A 263 -0.02 10.34 7.64
N LEU A 264 0.86 10.96 6.85
CA LEU A 264 0.52 12.12 6.03
C LEU A 264 -0.57 11.80 5.00
N PHE A 265 -0.44 10.70 4.25
CA PHE A 265 -1.45 10.39 3.24
C PHE A 265 -2.82 10.08 3.85
N ILE A 266 -2.89 9.49 5.05
CA ILE A 266 -4.15 9.25 5.76
C ILE A 266 -4.82 10.61 6.08
N GLY A 267 -4.07 11.56 6.60
CA GLY A 267 -4.58 12.92 6.90
C GLY A 267 -5.08 13.64 5.65
N LEU A 268 -4.30 13.61 4.56
CA LEU A 268 -4.68 14.23 3.29
C LEU A 268 -5.90 13.54 2.65
N ALA A 269 -5.96 12.22 2.67
CA ALA A 269 -7.11 11.48 2.15
C ALA A 269 -8.39 11.81 2.92
N LEU A 270 -8.33 11.96 4.25
CA LEU A 270 -9.47 12.43 5.05
C LEU A 270 -9.90 13.86 4.68
N GLY A 271 -8.93 14.74 4.38
CA GLY A 271 -9.22 16.08 3.86
C GLY A 271 -9.98 16.04 2.54
N HIS A 272 -9.54 15.21 1.59
CA HIS A 272 -10.24 15.00 0.31
C HIS A 272 -11.62 14.37 0.49
N VAL A 273 -11.76 13.39 1.40
CA VAL A 273 -13.06 12.79 1.73
C VAL A 273 -14.04 13.85 2.25
N ALA A 274 -13.57 14.76 3.09
CA ALA A 274 -14.41 15.84 3.62
C ALA A 274 -14.79 16.89 2.55
N TRP A 275 -13.92 17.07 1.55
CA TRP A 275 -14.16 18.02 0.47
C TRP A 275 -15.08 17.48 -0.64
N TRP A 276 -15.05 16.17 -0.92
CA TRP A 276 -15.87 15.51 -1.97
C TRP A 276 -17.29 15.18 -1.50
#